data_40559b6ec9b58cb85083e8dd9c982393
#
_entry.id   40559b6ec9b58cb85083e8dd9c982393
#
_cell.length_a   1.000
_cell.length_b   1.000
_cell.length_c   1.000
_cell.angle_alpha   90.00
_cell.angle_beta   90.00
_cell.angle_gamma   90.00
#
_symmetry.space_group_name_H-M   'P 1'
#
loop_
_entity.id
_entity.type
_entity.pdbx_description
1 polymer ?
#
loop_
_entity_poly.entity_id
_entity_poly.type
_entity_poly.pdbx_seq_one_letter_code
_entity_poly.pdbx_strand_id
1 'polypeptide(L)'
;YMIIAAADFIYQKYKFSKDMRMTKQEIKEEYKQQEGDPQIKGRIRQKMQEASRRRMMQNLPQADVVITNPTHYAVAIKYDPEVADAPIVIAKGEDYLAAKIKEIAREHQIEIVENKPLARMLYANVDVGQAVPPELYQAVAEVLAFVYHLQGKV
;
A
#
# COMPACT_ATOMS: atom_id res chain seq x y z
N TYR A 1 65.44 -33.72 -1.90
CA TYR A 1 64.50 -33.20 -0.89
C TYR A 1 63.77 -31.92 -1.32
N MET A 2 64.37 -30.95 -2.00
CA MET A 2 63.74 -29.72 -2.45
C MET A 2 62.59 -29.96 -3.44
N ILE A 3 62.75 -30.93 -4.36
CA ILE A 3 61.72 -31.25 -5.36
C ILE A 3 60.44 -31.80 -4.73
N ILE A 4 60.60 -32.63 -3.68
CA ILE A 4 59.48 -33.21 -2.95
C ILE A 4 58.74 -32.16 -2.16
N ALA A 5 59.43 -31.22 -1.52
CA ALA A 5 58.84 -30.09 -0.81
C ALA A 5 58.08 -29.14 -1.71
N ALA A 6 58.60 -28.89 -2.92
CA ALA A 6 57.91 -28.09 -3.90
C ALA A 6 56.63 -28.75 -4.44
N ALA A 7 56.69 -30.08 -4.69
CA ALA A 7 55.50 -30.82 -5.11
C ALA A 7 54.41 -30.86 -4.00
N ASP A 8 54.79 -31.03 -2.76
CA ASP A 8 53.86 -31.01 -1.64
C ASP A 8 53.21 -29.62 -1.42
N PHE A 9 54.01 -28.56 -1.57
CA PHE A 9 53.48 -27.19 -1.51
C PHE A 9 52.44 -26.89 -2.61
N ILE A 10 52.72 -27.32 -3.84
CA ILE A 10 51.80 -27.16 -4.98
C ILE A 10 50.52 -27.96 -4.74
N TYR A 11 50.65 -29.19 -4.24
CA TYR A 11 49.50 -30.04 -3.93
C TYR A 11 48.65 -29.45 -2.80
N GLN A 12 49.25 -28.99 -1.73
CA GLN A 12 48.53 -28.35 -0.60
C GLN A 12 47.82 -27.08 -1.05
N LYS A 13 48.51 -26.24 -1.86
CA LYS A 13 47.90 -25.03 -2.41
C LYS A 13 46.73 -25.31 -3.33
N TYR A 14 46.84 -26.34 -4.17
CA TYR A 14 45.77 -26.77 -5.07
C TYR A 14 44.56 -27.32 -4.26
N LYS A 15 44.82 -28.17 -3.28
CA LYS A 15 43.81 -28.74 -2.39
C LYS A 15 43.08 -27.64 -1.61
N PHE A 16 43.83 -26.73 -1.00
CA PHE A 16 43.29 -25.58 -0.26
C PHE A 16 42.41 -24.69 -1.18
N SER A 17 42.87 -24.39 -2.38
CA SER A 17 42.08 -23.62 -3.34
C SER A 17 40.82 -24.34 -3.81
N LYS A 18 40.83 -25.66 -3.88
CA LYS A 18 39.66 -26.48 -4.21
C LYS A 18 38.64 -26.52 -3.09
N ASP A 19 39.11 -26.70 -1.85
CA ASP A 19 38.27 -26.76 -0.65
C ASP A 19 37.65 -25.39 -0.32
N MET A 20 38.32 -24.29 -0.71
CA MET A 20 37.82 -22.92 -0.55
C MET A 20 36.82 -22.48 -1.64
N ARG A 21 36.65 -23.27 -2.68
CA ARG A 21 35.63 -22.95 -3.72
C ARG A 21 34.27 -23.37 -3.21
N MET A 22 33.45 -22.38 -2.93
CA MET A 22 32.04 -22.61 -2.63
C MET A 22 31.36 -23.33 -3.81
N THR A 23 30.58 -24.34 -3.48
CA THR A 23 29.74 -25.00 -4.48
C THR A 23 28.66 -24.02 -4.98
N LYS A 24 28.17 -24.23 -6.19
CA LYS A 24 27.05 -23.40 -6.73
C LYS A 24 25.82 -23.40 -5.82
N GLN A 25 25.68 -24.48 -5.04
CA GLN A 25 24.59 -24.64 -4.09
C GLN A 25 24.81 -23.76 -2.84
N GLU A 26 26.03 -23.76 -2.28
CA GLU A 26 26.41 -22.91 -1.14
C GLU A 26 26.29 -21.42 -1.49
N ILE A 27 26.72 -21.00 -2.68
CA ILE A 27 26.55 -19.64 -3.17
C ILE A 27 25.04 -19.28 -3.25
N LYS A 28 24.21 -20.19 -3.74
CA LYS A 28 22.77 -19.98 -3.85
C LYS A 28 22.09 -19.90 -2.49
N GLU A 29 22.56 -20.67 -1.52
CA GLU A 29 22.07 -20.63 -0.13
C GLU A 29 22.51 -19.34 0.58
N GLU A 30 23.75 -18.90 0.34
CA GLU A 30 24.27 -17.65 0.90
C GLU A 30 23.52 -16.42 0.31
N TYR A 31 23.25 -16.41 -0.98
CA TYR A 31 22.39 -15.39 -1.60
C TYR A 31 20.97 -15.40 -1.01
N LYS A 32 20.39 -16.58 -0.78
CA LYS A 32 19.09 -16.70 -0.11
C LYS A 32 19.11 -16.17 1.32
N GLN A 33 20.20 -16.38 2.05
CA GLN A 33 20.35 -15.86 3.41
C GLN A 33 20.57 -14.36 3.45
N GLN A 34 21.32 -13.79 2.51
CA GLN A 34 21.59 -12.35 2.44
C GLN A 34 20.39 -11.54 1.92
N GLU A 35 19.70 -12.02 0.90
CA GLU A 35 18.55 -11.32 0.30
C GLU A 35 17.20 -11.71 0.90
N GLY A 36 17.16 -12.75 1.71
CA GLY A 36 15.94 -13.38 2.24
C GLY A 36 15.21 -14.21 1.18
N ASP A 37 14.45 -15.18 1.64
CA ASP A 37 13.64 -16.02 0.74
C ASP A 37 12.55 -15.16 0.07
N PRO A 38 12.46 -15.15 -1.28
CA PRO A 38 11.41 -14.41 -2.00
C PRO A 38 9.99 -14.75 -1.54
N GLN A 39 9.75 -15.99 -1.11
CA GLN A 39 8.47 -16.43 -0.55
C GLN A 39 8.17 -15.76 0.78
N ILE A 40 9.18 -15.59 1.64
CA ILE A 40 9.03 -14.90 2.93
C ILE A 40 8.75 -13.41 2.69
N LYS A 41 9.50 -12.77 1.78
CA LYS A 41 9.23 -11.36 1.39
C LYS A 41 7.82 -11.18 0.84
N GLY A 42 7.36 -12.12 0.01
CA GLY A 42 6.00 -12.12 -0.52
C GLY A 42 4.94 -12.22 0.58
N ARG A 43 5.11 -13.12 1.53
CA ARG A 43 4.21 -13.29 2.69
C ARG A 43 4.19 -12.05 3.59
N ILE A 44 5.34 -11.45 3.84
CA ILE A 44 5.44 -10.21 4.63
C ILE A 44 4.68 -9.09 3.92
N ARG A 45 4.90 -8.90 2.61
CA ARG A 45 4.19 -7.88 1.81
C ARG A 45 2.67 -8.10 1.86
N GLN A 46 2.21 -9.33 1.68
CA GLN A 46 0.79 -9.67 1.76
C GLN A 46 0.21 -9.35 3.13
N LYS A 47 0.89 -9.74 4.21
CA LYS A 47 0.45 -9.42 5.57
C LYS A 47 0.41 -7.91 5.85
N MET A 48 1.39 -7.17 5.32
CA MET A 48 1.39 -5.70 5.44
C MET A 48 0.21 -5.07 4.69
N GLN A 49 -0.13 -5.57 3.49
CA GLN A 49 -1.29 -5.11 2.74
C GLN A 49 -2.61 -5.43 3.45
N GLU A 50 -2.75 -6.63 4.02
CA GLU A 50 -3.92 -7.02 4.80
C GLU A 50 -4.10 -6.14 6.04
N ALA A 51 -3.01 -5.88 6.77
CA ALA A 51 -3.02 -5.00 7.93
C ALA A 51 -3.38 -3.56 7.56
N SER A 52 -2.84 -3.05 6.45
CA SER A 52 -3.16 -1.73 5.91
C SER A 52 -4.63 -1.62 5.51
N ARG A 53 -5.18 -2.61 4.80
CA ARG A 53 -6.60 -2.67 4.44
C ARG A 53 -7.50 -2.72 5.67
N ARG A 54 -7.15 -3.51 6.68
CA ARG A 54 -7.90 -3.57 7.94
C ARG A 54 -7.94 -2.22 8.63
N ARG A 55 -6.79 -1.54 8.75
CA ARG A 55 -6.70 -0.20 9.35
C ARG A 55 -7.52 0.82 8.57
N MET A 56 -7.44 0.79 7.24
CA MET A 56 -8.22 1.64 6.36
C MET A 56 -9.73 1.47 6.61
N MET A 57 -10.22 0.23 6.70
CA MET A 57 -11.63 -0.05 6.98
C MET A 57 -12.06 0.34 8.38
N GLN A 58 -11.17 0.25 9.37
CA GLN A 58 -11.44 0.73 10.74
C GLN A 58 -11.57 2.25 10.82
N ASN A 59 -10.87 2.99 9.96
CA ASN A 59 -10.93 4.46 9.91
C ASN A 59 -12.13 4.98 9.08
N LEU A 60 -12.71 4.14 8.24
CA LEU A 60 -13.79 4.50 7.33
C LEU A 60 -15.01 5.15 8.03
N PRO A 61 -15.45 4.74 9.24
CA PRO A 61 -16.53 5.39 9.95
C PRO A 61 -16.32 6.88 10.27
N GLN A 62 -15.09 7.36 10.20
CA GLN A 62 -14.73 8.77 10.41
C GLN A 62 -14.88 9.63 9.15
N ALA A 63 -15.24 9.05 8.02
CA ALA A 63 -15.41 9.77 6.77
C ALA A 63 -16.62 10.70 6.82
N ASP A 64 -16.50 11.85 6.15
CA ASP A 64 -17.61 12.77 5.95
C ASP A 64 -18.44 12.41 4.72
N VAL A 65 -17.80 11.88 3.70
CA VAL A 65 -18.43 11.50 2.44
C VAL A 65 -17.66 10.37 1.74
N VAL A 66 -18.38 9.55 1.00
CA VAL A 66 -17.79 8.59 0.05
C VAL A 66 -18.17 9.00 -1.37
N ILE A 67 -17.17 9.31 -2.18
CA ILE A 67 -17.35 9.66 -3.59
C ILE A 67 -17.16 8.40 -4.43
N THR A 68 -18.12 8.12 -5.31
CA THR A 68 -18.13 6.85 -6.04
C THR A 68 -18.23 7.03 -7.56
N ASN A 69 -17.56 6.09 -8.24
CA ASN A 69 -17.97 5.61 -9.55
C ASN A 69 -18.68 4.28 -9.31
N PRO A 70 -20.00 4.12 -9.55
CA PRO A 70 -20.83 3.10 -8.93
C PRO A 70 -20.35 1.67 -9.02
N THR A 71 -19.74 1.30 -10.13
CA THR A 71 -19.29 -0.08 -10.39
C THR A 71 -17.81 -0.31 -10.18
N HIS A 72 -17.01 0.75 -10.08
CA HIS A 72 -15.55 0.61 -10.11
C HIS A 72 -14.83 1.16 -8.90
N TYR A 73 -15.12 2.40 -8.46
CA TYR A 73 -14.33 3.08 -7.45
C TYR A 73 -15.17 3.63 -6.31
N ALA A 74 -14.62 3.61 -5.12
CA ALA A 74 -15.11 4.34 -3.96
C ALA A 74 -13.93 4.97 -3.22
N VAL A 75 -14.05 6.25 -2.91
CA VAL A 75 -13.05 7.04 -2.20
C VAL A 75 -13.72 7.74 -1.04
N ALA A 76 -13.29 7.45 0.19
CA ALA A 76 -13.78 8.08 1.41
C ALA A 76 -12.91 9.27 1.78
N ILE A 77 -13.55 10.38 2.04
CA ILE A 77 -12.89 11.66 2.36
C ILE A 77 -13.33 12.12 3.74
N LYS A 78 -12.35 12.61 4.49
CA LYS A 78 -12.54 13.31 5.76
C LYS A 78 -12.00 14.72 5.64
N TYR A 79 -12.75 15.69 6.12
CA TYR A 79 -12.29 17.06 6.25
C TYR A 79 -12.49 17.55 7.69
N ASP A 80 -11.39 17.98 8.29
CA ASP A 80 -11.38 18.57 9.61
C ASP A 80 -10.52 19.84 9.55
N PRO A 81 -11.15 21.03 9.53
CA PRO A 81 -10.43 22.30 9.42
C PRO A 81 -9.51 22.60 10.60
N GLU A 82 -9.70 21.95 11.75
CA GLU A 82 -8.82 22.11 12.91
C GLU A 82 -7.53 21.29 12.78
N VAL A 83 -7.54 20.24 11.94
CA VAL A 83 -6.43 19.29 11.80
C VAL A 83 -5.64 19.51 10.53
N ALA A 84 -6.32 19.88 9.43
CA ALA A 84 -5.71 20.02 8.12
C ALA A 84 -6.39 21.10 7.28
N ASP A 85 -5.57 21.80 6.48
CA ASP A 85 -6.07 22.83 5.54
C ASP A 85 -6.80 22.24 4.32
N ALA A 86 -6.66 20.95 4.09
CA ALA A 86 -7.24 20.25 2.95
C ALA A 86 -7.91 18.93 3.36
N PRO A 87 -8.96 18.49 2.64
CA PRO A 87 -9.55 17.18 2.83
C PRO A 87 -8.53 16.06 2.63
N ILE A 88 -8.68 14.98 3.38
CA ILE A 88 -7.79 13.82 3.36
C ILE A 88 -8.55 12.59 2.87
N VAL A 89 -7.93 11.80 2.00
CA VAL A 89 -8.44 10.48 1.60
C VAL A 89 -8.11 9.49 2.71
N ILE A 90 -9.12 8.95 3.37
CA ILE A 90 -8.92 7.98 4.46
C ILE A 90 -9.14 6.53 4.04
N ALA A 91 -9.87 6.31 2.94
CA ALA A 91 -10.04 5.00 2.33
C ALA A 91 -10.28 5.13 0.84
N LYS A 92 -9.78 4.18 0.06
CA LYS A 92 -10.09 4.04 -1.36
C LYS A 92 -10.07 2.56 -1.77
N GLY A 93 -10.88 2.21 -2.74
CA GLY A 93 -10.94 0.85 -3.27
C GLY A 93 -11.58 0.77 -4.64
N GLU A 94 -11.29 -0.31 -5.32
CA GLU A 94 -11.90 -0.68 -6.59
C GLU A 94 -12.70 -1.98 -6.46
N ASP A 95 -13.68 -2.17 -7.34
CA ASP A 95 -14.52 -3.36 -7.48
C ASP A 95 -15.04 -3.91 -6.13
N TYR A 96 -14.53 -5.05 -5.68
CA TYR A 96 -14.93 -5.66 -4.41
C TYR A 96 -14.70 -4.76 -3.21
N LEU A 97 -13.54 -4.10 -3.17
CA LEU A 97 -13.19 -3.21 -2.07
C LEU A 97 -14.07 -1.94 -2.08
N ALA A 98 -14.40 -1.43 -3.25
CA ALA A 98 -15.35 -0.32 -3.40
C ALA A 98 -16.75 -0.71 -2.89
N ALA A 99 -17.22 -1.93 -3.19
CA ALA A 99 -18.47 -2.45 -2.66
C ALA A 99 -18.46 -2.49 -1.12
N LYS A 100 -17.38 -2.98 -0.53
CA LYS A 100 -17.22 -3.05 0.92
C LYS A 100 -17.17 -1.67 1.58
N ILE A 101 -16.49 -0.71 0.96
CA ILE A 101 -16.49 0.70 1.43
C ILE A 101 -17.90 1.27 1.44
N LYS A 102 -18.67 1.05 0.39
CA LYS A 102 -20.06 1.51 0.30
C LYS A 102 -20.98 0.84 1.34
N GLU A 103 -20.78 -0.44 1.62
CA GLU A 103 -21.50 -1.18 2.64
C GLU A 103 -21.29 -0.56 4.02
N ILE A 104 -20.02 -0.39 4.44
CA ILE A 104 -19.66 0.22 5.71
C ILE A 104 -20.14 1.67 5.80
N ALA A 105 -20.06 2.43 4.71
CA ALA A 105 -20.56 3.79 4.68
C ALA A 105 -22.08 3.85 4.96
N ARG A 106 -22.87 2.93 4.40
CA ARG A 106 -24.32 2.83 4.67
C ARG A 106 -24.60 2.46 6.14
N GLU A 107 -23.84 1.50 6.69
CA GLU A 107 -23.98 1.08 8.10
C GLU A 107 -23.74 2.26 9.07
N HIS A 108 -22.83 3.16 8.74
CA HIS A 108 -22.47 4.32 9.56
C HIS A 108 -23.15 5.62 9.11
N GLN A 109 -24.13 5.55 8.21
CA GLN A 109 -24.91 6.71 7.74
C GLN A 109 -24.03 7.79 7.09
N ILE A 110 -22.96 7.38 6.43
CA ILE A 110 -22.09 8.27 5.66
C ILE A 110 -22.70 8.44 4.27
N GLU A 111 -22.83 9.71 3.84
CA GLU A 111 -23.37 10.01 2.52
C GLU A 111 -22.47 9.46 1.40
N ILE A 112 -23.12 8.86 0.41
CA ILE A 112 -22.47 8.34 -0.79
C ILE A 112 -22.90 9.18 -1.98
N VAL A 113 -21.95 9.90 -2.56
CA VAL A 113 -22.18 10.78 -3.70
C VAL A 113 -21.59 10.18 -4.96
N GLU A 114 -22.40 10.07 -5.99
CA GLU A 114 -21.94 9.62 -7.30
C GLU A 114 -21.31 10.77 -8.06
N ASN A 115 -20.01 10.69 -8.30
CA ASN A 115 -19.28 11.59 -9.20
C ASN A 115 -18.17 10.78 -9.88
N LYS A 116 -18.48 10.23 -11.04
CA LYS A 116 -17.59 9.31 -11.78
C LYS A 116 -16.22 9.88 -12.11
N PRO A 117 -16.11 11.10 -12.70
CA PRO A 117 -14.80 11.66 -13.02
C PRO A 117 -13.98 11.97 -11.76
N LEU A 118 -14.60 12.53 -10.72
CA LEU A 118 -13.91 12.88 -9.48
C LEU A 118 -13.43 11.62 -8.73
N ALA A 119 -14.27 10.60 -8.61
CA ALA A 119 -13.89 9.33 -7.99
C ALA A 119 -12.70 8.69 -8.69
N ARG A 120 -12.67 8.70 -10.02
CA ARG A 120 -11.56 8.18 -10.82
C ARG A 120 -10.28 8.97 -10.61
N MET A 121 -10.36 10.29 -10.62
CA MET A 121 -9.19 11.15 -10.43
C MET A 121 -8.61 11.02 -9.01
N LEU A 122 -9.44 11.00 -8.00
CA LEU A 122 -9.02 10.78 -6.60
C LEU A 122 -8.37 9.40 -6.42
N TYR A 123 -8.99 8.36 -6.97
CA TYR A 123 -8.44 7.00 -6.86
C TYR A 123 -7.05 6.89 -7.51
N ALA A 124 -6.86 7.48 -8.67
CA ALA A 124 -5.62 7.39 -9.43
C ALA A 124 -4.48 8.24 -8.85
N ASN A 125 -4.78 9.41 -8.29
CA ASN A 125 -3.77 10.42 -7.98
C ASN A 125 -3.53 10.63 -6.47
N VAL A 126 -4.40 10.15 -5.60
CA VAL A 126 -4.30 10.38 -4.15
C VAL A 126 -4.23 9.06 -3.40
N ASP A 127 -3.19 8.88 -2.59
CA ASP A 127 -3.08 7.70 -1.74
C ASP A 127 -3.80 7.87 -0.40
N VAL A 128 -4.09 6.75 0.25
CA VAL A 128 -4.71 6.74 1.58
C VAL A 128 -3.81 7.48 2.59
N GLY A 129 -4.39 8.42 3.31
CA GLY A 129 -3.69 9.27 4.26
C GLY A 129 -3.13 10.56 3.67
N GLN A 130 -3.25 10.76 2.36
CA GLN A 130 -2.81 11.98 1.70
C GLN A 130 -3.93 13.00 1.56
N ALA A 131 -3.53 14.27 1.56
CA ALA A 131 -4.45 15.38 1.26
C ALA A 131 -4.83 15.39 -0.22
N VAL A 132 -6.04 15.83 -0.49
CA VAL A 132 -6.51 16.09 -1.85
C VAL A 132 -5.63 17.16 -2.49
N PRO A 133 -5.14 16.97 -3.73
CA PRO A 133 -4.32 17.97 -4.40
C PRO A 133 -5.14 19.22 -4.79
N PRO A 134 -4.50 20.39 -4.95
CA PRO A 134 -5.18 21.66 -5.23
C PRO A 134 -6.08 21.63 -6.47
N GLU A 135 -5.72 20.85 -7.47
CA GLU A 135 -6.47 20.72 -8.72
C GLU A 135 -7.87 20.13 -8.52
N LEU A 136 -8.07 19.40 -7.43
CA LEU A 136 -9.32 18.73 -7.09
C LEU A 136 -10.08 19.42 -5.94
N TYR A 137 -9.53 20.49 -5.35
CA TYR A 137 -10.14 21.17 -4.19
C TYR A 137 -11.57 21.63 -4.46
N GLN A 138 -11.78 22.30 -5.59
CA GLN A 138 -13.09 22.83 -5.91
C GLN A 138 -14.15 21.73 -6.00
N ALA A 139 -13.86 20.67 -6.74
CA ALA A 139 -14.79 19.56 -6.93
C ALA A 139 -15.09 18.81 -5.62
N VAL A 140 -14.09 18.62 -4.77
CA VAL A 140 -14.27 17.99 -3.44
C VAL A 140 -15.03 18.93 -2.50
N ALA A 141 -14.74 20.23 -2.52
CA ALA A 141 -15.43 21.23 -1.70
C ALA A 141 -16.93 21.32 -2.05
N GLU A 142 -17.29 21.27 -3.33
CA GLU A 142 -18.68 21.24 -3.79
C GLU A 142 -19.42 20.01 -3.24
N VAL A 143 -18.79 18.82 -3.28
CA VAL A 143 -19.35 17.60 -2.72
C VAL A 143 -19.52 17.70 -1.22
N LEU A 144 -18.50 18.18 -0.49
CA LEU A 144 -18.58 18.36 0.97
C LEU A 144 -19.65 19.38 1.36
N ALA A 145 -19.75 20.50 0.66
CA ALA A 145 -20.78 21.50 0.89
C ALA A 145 -22.20 20.94 0.69
N PHE A 146 -22.38 20.13 -0.36
CA PHE A 146 -23.64 19.43 -0.61
C PHE A 146 -24.01 18.50 0.56
N VAL A 147 -23.05 17.70 1.02
CA VAL A 147 -23.26 16.76 2.13
C VAL A 147 -23.54 17.47 3.44
N TYR A 148 -22.82 18.54 3.76
CA TYR A 148 -23.05 19.32 4.98
C TYR A 148 -24.41 20.03 4.97
N HIS A 149 -24.85 20.49 3.80
CA HIS A 149 -26.19 21.05 3.66
C HIS A 149 -27.27 19.99 3.92
N LEU A 150 -27.11 18.76 3.40
CA LEU A 150 -28.03 17.65 3.66
C LEU A 150 -28.07 17.27 5.14
N GLN A 151 -26.94 17.35 5.85
CA GLN A 151 -26.85 17.04 7.28
C GLN A 151 -27.29 18.18 8.19
N GLY A 152 -27.65 19.34 7.64
CA GLY A 152 -28.04 20.51 8.40
C GLY A 152 -26.93 21.09 9.29
N LYS A 153 -25.67 20.91 8.88
CA LYS A 153 -24.49 21.41 9.60
C LYS A 153 -24.04 22.81 9.15
N VAL A 154 -24.77 23.41 8.23
CA VAL A 154 -24.55 24.79 7.75
C VAL A 154 -25.84 25.56 7.80
#